data_ebf98bcf79d1d75a95166bcdf77e92a4
#
_entry.id   ebf98bcf79d1d75a95166bcdf77e92a4
#
_cell.length_a   1.000
_cell.length_b   1.000
_cell.length_c   1.000
_cell.angle_alpha   90.00
_cell.angle_beta   90.00
_cell.angle_gamma   90.00
#
_symmetry.space_group_name_H-M   'P 1'
#
loop_
_entity.id
_entity.type
_entity.pdbx_description
1 polymer ?
#
loop_
_entity_poly.entity_id
_entity_poly.type
_entity_poly.pdbx_seq_one_letter_code
_entity_poly.pdbx_strand_id
1 'polypeptide(L)'
;MLGPLVICLATVEKDREQELKKIGVKDSKLLTPKKREHLYGKITEICNELVVMKTTAASLNEEMKKHSLNEIEAMDLGKALSLTKKPPEIVYIDSPDTVAGRFCIRIRKYHVGNEQLICEHKADFNYPICSAASIIAKVERDAVIEEIKKELCCNFGSGYSSDDRTIKFLKDNMHRLEVHKYIRKEWATVEKLKQRKLSEFDADE
;
A
#
# COMPACT_ATOMS: atom_id res chain seq x y z
N MET A 1 9.01 -8.29 -5.33
CA MET A 1 8.00 -7.22 -5.46
C MET A 1 8.71 -5.89 -5.56
N LEU A 2 8.23 -4.96 -6.37
CA LEU A 2 8.88 -3.67 -6.63
C LEU A 2 8.05 -2.48 -6.14
N GLY A 3 8.71 -1.40 -5.74
CA GLY A 3 8.12 -0.11 -5.39
C GLY A 3 7.70 0.04 -3.92
N PRO A 4 7.14 1.21 -3.55
CA PRO A 4 6.85 1.56 -2.17
C PRO A 4 5.63 0.84 -1.58
N LEU A 5 5.58 0.74 -0.25
CA LEU A 5 4.33 0.60 0.48
C LEU A 5 3.65 1.97 0.51
N VAL A 6 2.38 2.02 0.18
CA VAL A 6 1.60 3.28 0.23
C VAL A 6 0.33 3.05 1.04
N ILE A 7 0.12 3.89 2.03
CA ILE A 7 -1.06 3.92 2.89
C ILE A 7 -1.71 5.29 2.72
N CYS A 8 -3.02 5.35 2.67
CA CYS A 8 -3.77 6.59 2.67
C CYS A 8 -4.77 6.60 3.83
N LEU A 9 -4.78 7.68 4.59
CA LEU A 9 -5.85 8.06 5.49
C LEU A 9 -6.68 9.16 4.82
N ALA A 10 -7.97 8.92 4.65
CA ALA A 10 -8.92 9.89 4.11
C ALA A 10 -9.90 10.30 5.20
N THR A 11 -10.23 11.59 5.26
CA THR A 11 -11.28 12.11 6.16
C THR A 11 -12.41 12.74 5.37
N VAL A 12 -13.64 12.56 5.82
CA VAL A 12 -14.84 13.13 5.22
C VAL A 12 -15.85 13.44 6.32
N GLU A 13 -16.61 14.53 6.16
CA GLU A 13 -17.74 14.79 7.05
C GLU A 13 -18.84 13.72 6.80
N LYS A 14 -19.50 13.31 7.87
CA LYS A 14 -20.47 12.19 7.85
C LYS A 14 -21.61 12.38 6.85
N ASP A 15 -22.09 13.60 6.69
CA ASP A 15 -23.15 13.97 5.73
C ASP A 15 -22.68 13.84 4.27
N ARG A 16 -21.38 14.01 4.00
CA ARG A 16 -20.77 13.89 2.68
C ARG A 16 -20.33 12.47 2.30
N GLU A 17 -20.32 11.53 3.22
CA GLU A 17 -19.90 10.14 2.92
C GLU A 17 -20.74 9.50 1.79
N GLN A 18 -22.02 9.87 1.70
CA GLN A 18 -22.91 9.37 0.63
C GLN A 18 -22.48 9.82 -0.79
N GLU A 19 -21.74 10.94 -0.89
CA GLU A 19 -21.20 11.41 -2.17
C GLU A 19 -20.16 10.42 -2.70
N LEU A 20 -19.35 9.81 -1.83
CA LEU A 20 -18.40 8.76 -2.21
C LEU A 20 -19.11 7.54 -2.83
N LYS A 21 -20.24 7.12 -2.27
CA LYS A 21 -21.06 6.06 -2.87
C LYS A 21 -21.57 6.43 -4.25
N LYS A 22 -22.07 7.66 -4.41
CA LYS A 22 -22.66 8.16 -5.67
C LYS A 22 -21.64 8.19 -6.81
N ILE A 23 -20.39 8.54 -6.53
CA ILE A 23 -19.32 8.51 -7.56
C ILE A 23 -18.81 7.10 -7.88
N GLY A 24 -19.29 6.09 -7.15
CA GLY A 24 -19.02 4.68 -7.43
C GLY A 24 -17.69 4.19 -6.91
N VAL A 25 -17.22 4.71 -5.75
CA VAL A 25 -16.07 4.09 -5.05
C VAL A 25 -16.44 2.67 -4.63
N LYS A 26 -15.52 1.76 -4.84
CA LYS A 26 -15.61 0.36 -4.45
C LYS A 26 -14.21 -0.22 -4.40
N ASP A 27 -14.05 -1.47 -4.01
CA ASP A 27 -12.75 -2.15 -3.95
C ASP A 27 -11.86 -1.76 -5.14
N SER A 28 -10.75 -1.12 -4.85
CA SER A 28 -9.79 -0.60 -5.84
C SER A 28 -9.25 -1.67 -6.78
N LYS A 29 -9.25 -2.95 -6.35
CA LYS A 29 -8.80 -4.11 -7.14
C LYS A 29 -9.77 -4.44 -8.28
N LEU A 30 -11.05 -4.06 -8.14
CA LEU A 30 -12.09 -4.25 -9.16
C LEU A 30 -12.12 -3.12 -10.20
N LEU A 31 -11.34 -2.07 -10.02
CA LEU A 31 -11.29 -0.91 -10.89
C LEU A 31 -10.09 -0.96 -11.82
N THR A 32 -10.28 -0.54 -13.08
CA THR A 32 -9.17 -0.33 -14.01
C THR A 32 -8.33 0.87 -13.58
N PRO A 33 -7.03 0.96 -13.97
CA PRO A 33 -6.19 2.12 -13.67
C PRO A 33 -6.84 3.45 -14.08
N LYS A 34 -7.34 3.55 -15.32
CA LYS A 34 -8.03 4.75 -15.82
C LYS A 34 -9.24 5.15 -14.96
N LYS A 35 -9.99 4.15 -14.46
CA LYS A 35 -11.13 4.45 -13.59
C LYS A 35 -10.70 4.91 -12.22
N ARG A 36 -9.60 4.38 -11.67
CA ARG A 36 -9.01 4.88 -10.41
C ARG A 36 -8.52 6.32 -10.55
N GLU A 37 -7.82 6.67 -11.63
CA GLU A 37 -7.37 8.03 -11.92
C GLU A 37 -8.54 9.01 -12.04
N HIS A 38 -9.62 8.62 -12.74
CA HIS A 38 -10.83 9.44 -12.82
C HIS A 38 -11.49 9.68 -11.45
N LEU A 39 -11.51 8.65 -10.59
CA LEU A 39 -12.07 8.77 -9.25
C LEU A 39 -11.16 9.56 -8.31
N TYR A 40 -9.85 9.58 -8.53
CA TYR A 40 -8.88 10.30 -7.70
C TYR A 40 -9.27 11.77 -7.54
N GLY A 41 -9.51 12.50 -8.62
CA GLY A 41 -9.92 13.91 -8.58
C GLY A 41 -11.23 14.11 -7.81
N LYS A 42 -12.23 13.28 -8.08
CA LYS A 42 -13.53 13.36 -7.38
C LYS A 42 -13.42 13.06 -5.88
N ILE A 43 -12.61 12.06 -5.50
CA ILE A 43 -12.35 11.75 -4.09
C ILE A 43 -11.68 12.93 -3.40
N THR A 44 -10.70 13.55 -4.05
CA THR A 44 -9.99 14.73 -3.52
C THR A 44 -10.93 15.92 -3.28
N GLU A 45 -11.96 16.10 -4.11
CA GLU A 45 -12.96 17.16 -3.96
C GLU A 45 -13.96 16.88 -2.80
N ILE A 46 -14.26 15.59 -2.55
CA ILE A 46 -15.23 15.19 -1.51
C ILE A 46 -14.56 15.11 -0.14
N CYS A 47 -13.35 14.55 -0.07
CA CYS A 47 -12.64 14.38 1.19
C CYS A 47 -12.13 15.71 1.76
N ASN A 48 -12.21 15.87 3.07
CA ASN A 48 -11.69 17.04 3.77
C ASN A 48 -10.16 17.03 3.83
N GLU A 49 -9.58 15.84 4.00
CA GLU A 49 -8.14 15.66 4.09
C GLU A 49 -7.74 14.28 3.55
N LEU A 50 -6.59 14.22 2.90
CA LEU A 50 -5.93 13.00 2.44
C LEU A 50 -4.49 13.01 2.95
N VAL A 51 -4.14 12.07 3.82
CA VAL A 51 -2.77 11.89 4.33
C VAL A 51 -2.20 10.63 3.69
N VAL A 52 -1.21 10.79 2.81
CA VAL A 52 -0.59 9.68 2.08
C VAL A 52 0.81 9.42 2.63
N MET A 53 1.01 8.22 3.16
CA MET A 53 2.32 7.73 3.62
C MET A 53 2.94 6.85 2.53
N LYS A 54 4.19 7.14 2.17
CA LYS A 54 4.95 6.38 1.16
C LYS A 54 6.24 5.86 1.79
N THR A 55 6.28 4.57 2.12
CA THR A 55 7.49 3.93 2.65
C THR A 55 8.23 3.26 1.52
N THR A 56 9.46 3.74 1.21
CA THR A 56 10.27 3.20 0.10
C THR A 56 10.61 1.74 0.33
N ALA A 57 10.90 0.99 -0.76
CA ALA A 57 11.32 -0.39 -0.62
C ALA A 57 12.62 -0.53 0.20
N ALA A 58 13.53 0.44 0.11
CA ALA A 58 14.76 0.46 0.90
C ALA A 58 14.45 0.63 2.40
N SER A 59 13.65 1.63 2.78
CA SER A 59 13.22 1.82 4.17
C SER A 59 12.45 0.62 4.70
N LEU A 60 11.54 0.06 3.87
CA LEU A 60 10.77 -1.12 4.24
C LEU A 60 11.66 -2.33 4.53
N ASN A 61 12.71 -2.56 3.72
CA ASN A 61 13.67 -3.64 3.96
C ASN A 61 14.43 -3.47 5.29
N GLU A 62 14.79 -2.23 5.67
CA GLU A 62 15.45 -1.97 6.95
C GLU A 62 14.50 -2.17 8.13
N GLU A 63 13.27 -1.66 8.03
CA GLU A 63 12.26 -1.83 9.08
C GLU A 63 11.84 -3.30 9.26
N MET A 64 11.74 -4.08 8.17
CA MET A 64 11.38 -5.49 8.23
C MET A 64 12.42 -6.39 8.90
N LYS A 65 13.64 -5.90 9.13
CA LYS A 65 14.63 -6.60 9.99
C LYS A 65 14.21 -6.63 11.46
N LYS A 66 13.35 -5.72 11.89
CA LYS A 66 12.94 -5.53 13.29
C LYS A 66 11.44 -5.74 13.51
N HIS A 67 10.64 -5.50 12.51
CA HIS A 67 9.19 -5.44 12.58
C HIS A 67 8.52 -6.28 11.49
N SER A 68 7.36 -6.84 11.78
CA SER A 68 6.53 -7.45 10.74
C SER A 68 5.94 -6.37 9.81
N LEU A 69 5.51 -6.75 8.60
CA LEU A 69 4.84 -5.82 7.69
C LEU A 69 3.62 -5.16 8.34
N ASN A 70 2.78 -5.95 9.03
CA ASN A 70 1.59 -5.43 9.72
C ASN A 70 1.96 -4.42 10.83
N GLU A 71 3.10 -4.58 11.50
CA GLU A 71 3.58 -3.61 12.49
C GLU A 71 4.02 -2.30 11.80
N ILE A 72 4.70 -2.39 10.65
CA ILE A 72 5.12 -1.21 9.87
C ILE A 72 3.89 -0.46 9.32
N GLU A 73 2.89 -1.18 8.82
CA GLU A 73 1.62 -0.58 8.39
C GLU A 73 0.91 0.13 9.55
N ALA A 74 0.93 -0.45 10.75
CA ALA A 74 0.37 0.19 11.94
C ALA A 74 1.15 1.45 12.36
N MET A 75 2.50 1.44 12.24
CA MET A 75 3.35 2.61 12.48
C MET A 75 3.03 3.73 11.49
N ASP A 76 2.93 3.42 10.21
CA ASP A 76 2.64 4.41 9.18
C ASP A 76 1.22 4.98 9.32
N LEU A 77 0.23 4.14 9.68
CA LEU A 77 -1.13 4.61 9.95
C LEU A 77 -1.20 5.45 11.22
N GLY A 78 -0.48 5.08 12.28
CA GLY A 78 -0.37 5.89 13.50
C GLY A 78 0.25 7.27 13.24
N LYS A 79 1.29 7.34 12.39
CA LYS A 79 1.86 8.61 11.91
C LYS A 79 0.84 9.41 11.10
N ALA A 80 0.12 8.75 10.18
CA ALA A 80 -0.91 9.41 9.36
C ALA A 80 -2.01 10.05 10.23
N LEU A 81 -2.48 9.33 11.26
CA LEU A 81 -3.45 9.87 12.23
C LEU A 81 -2.91 11.09 12.96
N SER A 82 -1.63 11.07 13.35
CA SER A 82 -0.99 12.20 14.05
C SER A 82 -0.76 13.42 13.14
N LEU A 83 -0.81 13.26 11.83
CA LEU A 83 -0.65 14.34 10.85
C LEU A 83 -1.98 14.98 10.44
N THR A 84 -3.13 14.42 10.84
CA THR A 84 -4.43 15.01 10.51
C THR A 84 -4.62 16.35 11.24
N LYS A 85 -5.09 17.36 10.51
CA LYS A 85 -5.35 18.70 11.06
C LYS A 85 -6.54 18.71 12.02
N LYS A 86 -7.57 17.92 11.67
CA LYS A 86 -8.77 17.73 12.50
C LYS A 86 -8.89 16.23 12.77
N PRO A 87 -8.64 15.78 14.02
CA PRO A 87 -8.78 14.37 14.38
C PRO A 87 -10.19 13.87 14.05
N PRO A 88 -10.32 12.70 13.38
CA PRO A 88 -11.62 12.11 13.11
C PRO A 88 -12.25 11.55 14.40
N GLU A 89 -13.57 11.43 14.45
CA GLU A 89 -14.27 10.77 15.56
C GLU A 89 -14.19 9.24 15.45
N ILE A 90 -14.31 8.72 14.23
CA ILE A 90 -14.29 7.28 13.93
C ILE A 90 -13.33 7.03 12.75
N VAL A 91 -12.53 5.99 12.87
CA VAL A 91 -11.59 5.52 11.82
C VAL A 91 -11.92 4.09 11.45
N TYR A 92 -12.33 3.86 10.22
CA TYR A 92 -12.53 2.53 9.64
C TYR A 92 -11.26 2.05 8.97
N ILE A 93 -10.83 0.83 9.25
CA ILE A 93 -9.52 0.30 8.85
C ILE A 93 -9.68 -1.10 8.30
N ASP A 94 -9.18 -1.32 7.07
CA ASP A 94 -9.04 -2.66 6.50
C ASP A 94 -7.84 -3.36 7.15
N SER A 95 -8.13 -4.38 7.96
CA SER A 95 -7.12 -5.02 8.79
C SER A 95 -6.36 -6.12 8.02
N PRO A 96 -5.01 -6.10 8.04
CA PRO A 96 -4.20 -7.18 7.51
C PRO A 96 -3.99 -8.32 8.52
N ASP A 97 -4.32 -8.14 9.81
CA ASP A 97 -4.13 -9.15 10.85
C ASP A 97 -5.19 -10.25 10.74
N THR A 98 -4.82 -11.49 11.06
CA THR A 98 -5.73 -12.64 11.06
C THR A 98 -6.94 -12.44 12.01
N VAL A 99 -6.72 -11.73 13.12
CA VAL A 99 -7.77 -11.25 14.04
C VAL A 99 -7.84 -9.74 13.88
N ALA A 100 -8.86 -9.25 13.20
CA ALA A 100 -8.95 -7.86 12.76
C ALA A 100 -8.72 -6.84 13.89
N GLY A 101 -9.30 -7.05 15.06
CA GLY A 101 -9.15 -6.14 16.20
C GLY A 101 -7.71 -6.00 16.75
N ARG A 102 -6.82 -6.97 16.48
CA ARG A 102 -5.40 -6.86 16.88
C ARG A 102 -4.69 -5.73 16.17
N PHE A 103 -5.09 -5.41 14.97
CA PHE A 103 -4.49 -4.32 14.22
C PHE A 103 -4.76 -2.96 14.87
N CYS A 104 -5.97 -2.73 15.40
CA CYS A 104 -6.28 -1.54 16.21
C CYS A 104 -5.36 -1.41 17.44
N ILE A 105 -5.06 -2.52 18.12
CA ILE A 105 -4.14 -2.54 19.27
C ILE A 105 -2.71 -2.18 18.82
N ARG A 106 -2.27 -2.62 17.64
CA ARG A 106 -0.97 -2.24 17.07
C ARG A 106 -0.90 -0.73 16.82
N ILE A 107 -1.92 -0.17 16.17
CA ILE A 107 -1.98 1.27 15.87
C ILE A 107 -1.88 2.11 17.16
N ARG A 108 -2.58 1.70 18.22
CA ARG A 108 -2.55 2.40 19.52
C ARG A 108 -1.18 2.43 20.21
N LYS A 109 -0.22 1.59 19.81
CA LYS A 109 1.17 1.70 20.29
C LYS A 109 1.89 2.92 19.70
N TYR A 110 1.46 3.40 18.54
CA TYR A 110 2.13 4.46 17.77
C TYR A 110 1.32 5.74 17.66
N HIS A 111 0.05 5.70 18.08
CA HIS A 111 -0.83 6.85 18.07
C HIS A 111 -1.72 6.88 19.31
N VAL A 112 -1.63 7.98 20.04
CA VAL A 112 -2.49 8.27 21.20
C VAL A 112 -3.53 9.31 20.78
N GLY A 113 -4.78 8.88 20.67
CA GLY A 113 -5.91 9.73 20.28
C GLY A 113 -7.22 9.18 20.84
N ASN A 114 -8.28 10.00 20.78
CA ASN A 114 -9.61 9.66 21.34
C ASN A 114 -10.58 9.13 20.28
N GLU A 115 -10.17 9.09 18.99
CA GLU A 115 -10.99 8.54 17.92
C GLU A 115 -11.30 7.06 18.15
N GLN A 116 -12.49 6.63 17.75
CA GLN A 116 -12.84 5.21 17.75
C GLN A 116 -12.17 4.51 16.56
N LEU A 117 -11.32 3.52 16.82
CA LEU A 117 -10.74 2.67 15.75
C LEU A 117 -11.63 1.44 15.54
N ILE A 118 -12.06 1.21 14.31
CA ILE A 118 -12.83 0.04 13.85
C ILE A 118 -12.00 -0.69 12.81
N CYS A 119 -11.40 -1.82 13.22
CA CYS A 119 -10.60 -2.66 12.33
C CYS A 119 -11.42 -3.89 11.92
N GLU A 120 -11.67 -4.03 10.63
CA GLU A 120 -12.44 -5.13 10.06
C GLU A 120 -11.71 -5.71 8.83
N HIS A 121 -12.00 -6.96 8.50
CA HIS A 121 -11.60 -7.52 7.22
C HIS A 121 -12.52 -6.98 6.11
N LYS A 122 -11.95 -6.61 4.97
CA LYS A 122 -12.67 -6.06 3.83
C LYS A 122 -13.42 -4.77 4.18
N ALA A 123 -12.86 -3.92 5.03
CA ALA A 123 -13.44 -2.63 5.36
C ALA A 123 -13.61 -1.74 4.11
N ASP A 124 -12.76 -1.91 3.09
CA ASP A 124 -12.88 -1.28 1.78
C ASP A 124 -14.15 -1.71 1.01
N PHE A 125 -14.76 -2.83 1.34
CA PHE A 125 -16.07 -3.23 0.80
C PHE A 125 -17.24 -2.64 1.61
N ASN A 126 -17.10 -2.53 2.92
CA ASN A 126 -18.16 -2.10 3.83
C ASN A 126 -18.29 -0.58 3.92
N TYR A 127 -17.16 0.14 3.88
CA TYR A 127 -17.09 1.58 4.14
C TYR A 127 -16.57 2.34 2.92
N PRO A 128 -17.38 3.25 2.33
CA PRO A 128 -16.98 4.03 1.15
C PRO A 128 -15.71 4.83 1.34
N ILE A 129 -15.47 5.33 2.56
CA ILE A 129 -14.25 6.08 2.90
C ILE A 129 -13.00 5.19 2.83
N CYS A 130 -13.08 3.92 3.26
CA CYS A 130 -11.98 2.97 3.10
C CYS A 130 -11.71 2.65 1.63
N SER A 131 -12.78 2.47 0.83
CA SER A 131 -12.67 2.32 -0.62
C SER A 131 -11.97 3.53 -1.25
N ALA A 132 -12.35 4.75 -0.86
CA ALA A 132 -11.76 5.99 -1.36
C ALA A 132 -10.27 6.05 -1.02
N ALA A 133 -9.90 5.84 0.24
CA ALA A 133 -8.50 5.80 0.68
C ALA A 133 -7.67 4.74 -0.07
N SER A 134 -8.23 3.54 -0.29
CA SER A 134 -7.59 2.47 -1.06
C SER A 134 -7.35 2.86 -2.53
N ILE A 135 -8.29 3.57 -3.15
CA ILE A 135 -8.14 4.09 -4.52
C ILE A 135 -7.01 5.12 -4.58
N ILE A 136 -6.99 6.09 -3.65
CA ILE A 136 -5.93 7.10 -3.57
C ILE A 136 -4.56 6.43 -3.40
N ALA A 137 -4.41 5.54 -2.41
CA ALA A 137 -3.15 4.84 -2.16
C ALA A 137 -2.66 4.06 -3.39
N LYS A 138 -3.59 3.45 -4.13
CA LYS A 138 -3.29 2.68 -5.34
C LYS A 138 -2.82 3.58 -6.49
N VAL A 139 -3.47 4.73 -6.72
CA VAL A 139 -3.06 5.69 -7.76
C VAL A 139 -1.69 6.27 -7.43
N GLU A 140 -1.47 6.69 -6.18
CA GLU A 140 -0.19 7.22 -5.70
C GLU A 140 0.96 6.20 -5.86
N ARG A 141 0.68 4.93 -5.56
CA ARG A 141 1.65 3.86 -5.77
C ARG A 141 1.93 3.63 -7.26
N ASP A 142 0.89 3.55 -8.07
CA ASP A 142 1.03 3.28 -9.50
C ASP A 142 1.80 4.43 -10.19
N ALA A 143 1.63 5.70 -9.75
CA ALA A 143 2.43 6.84 -10.20
C ALA A 143 3.94 6.63 -9.91
N VAL A 144 4.30 6.22 -8.68
CA VAL A 144 5.70 5.91 -8.35
C VAL A 144 6.25 4.74 -9.18
N ILE A 145 5.43 3.73 -9.49
CA ILE A 145 5.84 2.63 -10.37
C ILE A 145 6.18 3.15 -11.78
N GLU A 146 5.40 4.09 -12.33
CA GLU A 146 5.69 4.68 -13.63
C GLU A 146 6.98 5.53 -13.61
N GLU A 147 7.25 6.24 -12.51
CA GLU A 147 8.53 6.95 -12.33
C GLU A 147 9.72 5.98 -12.31
N ILE A 148 9.62 4.87 -11.57
CA ILE A 148 10.66 3.83 -11.53
C ILE A 148 10.88 3.22 -12.92
N LYS A 149 9.83 2.98 -13.71
CA LYS A 149 9.96 2.49 -15.09
C LYS A 149 10.73 3.45 -15.98
N LYS A 150 10.47 4.76 -15.85
CA LYS A 150 11.20 5.80 -16.58
C LYS A 150 12.66 5.83 -16.18
N GLU A 151 12.96 5.79 -14.88
CA GLU A 151 14.34 5.80 -14.37
C GLU A 151 15.14 4.57 -14.82
N LEU A 152 14.52 3.37 -14.76
CA LEU A 152 15.15 2.13 -15.19
C LEU A 152 15.10 1.90 -16.71
N CYS A 153 14.47 2.80 -17.47
CA CYS A 153 14.23 2.67 -18.91
C CYS A 153 13.63 1.29 -19.28
N CYS A 154 12.74 0.75 -18.43
CA CYS A 154 12.22 -0.61 -18.59
C CYS A 154 10.79 -0.74 -18.08
N ASN A 155 9.90 -1.35 -18.88
CA ASN A 155 8.55 -1.69 -18.47
C ASN A 155 8.50 -3.06 -17.81
N PHE A 156 8.59 -3.10 -16.50
CA PHE A 156 8.54 -4.31 -15.68
C PHE A 156 7.13 -4.71 -15.19
N GLY A 157 6.09 -4.14 -15.76
CA GLY A 157 4.71 -4.42 -15.35
C GLY A 157 4.25 -3.62 -14.13
N SER A 158 3.39 -4.20 -13.30
CA SER A 158 2.75 -3.53 -12.16
C SER A 158 3.61 -3.47 -10.89
N GLY A 159 4.74 -4.15 -10.84
CA GLY A 159 5.56 -4.29 -9.63
C GLY A 159 5.02 -5.30 -8.61
N TYR A 160 3.86 -5.92 -8.84
CA TYR A 160 3.31 -6.97 -7.98
C TYR A 160 3.82 -8.36 -8.37
N SER A 161 3.85 -9.26 -7.37
CA SER A 161 4.24 -10.67 -7.58
C SER A 161 3.24 -11.49 -8.40
N SER A 162 2.04 -10.98 -8.62
CA SER A 162 1.01 -11.57 -9.48
C SER A 162 1.15 -11.18 -10.97
N ASP A 163 2.10 -10.31 -11.30
CA ASP A 163 2.36 -9.90 -12.69
C ASP A 163 3.61 -10.61 -13.21
N ASP A 164 3.42 -11.48 -14.21
CA ASP A 164 4.51 -12.28 -14.81
C ASP A 164 5.63 -11.42 -15.38
N ARG A 165 5.33 -10.20 -15.88
CA ARG A 165 6.34 -9.25 -16.37
C ARG A 165 7.24 -8.79 -15.22
N THR A 166 6.66 -8.55 -14.02
CA THR A 166 7.42 -8.20 -12.84
C THR A 166 8.32 -9.34 -12.39
N ILE A 167 7.81 -10.58 -12.41
CA ILE A 167 8.58 -11.77 -12.05
C ILE A 167 9.73 -11.98 -13.03
N LYS A 168 9.47 -11.89 -14.34
CA LYS A 168 10.50 -12.00 -15.36
C LYS A 168 11.58 -10.94 -15.19
N PHE A 169 11.18 -9.66 -15.03
CA PHE A 169 12.12 -8.57 -14.82
C PHE A 169 13.01 -8.81 -13.60
N LEU A 170 12.45 -9.27 -12.48
CA LEU A 170 13.22 -9.57 -11.26
C LEU A 170 14.23 -10.69 -11.52
N LYS A 171 13.85 -11.80 -12.19
CA LYS A 171 14.77 -12.89 -12.53
C LYS A 171 15.98 -12.37 -13.32
N ASP A 172 15.72 -11.52 -14.30
CA ASP A 172 16.75 -11.07 -15.24
C ASP A 172 17.62 -9.95 -14.66
N ASN A 173 17.10 -9.13 -13.73
CA ASN A 173 17.72 -7.87 -13.31
C ASN A 173 18.00 -7.71 -11.81
N MET A 174 17.66 -8.71 -10.96
CA MET A 174 17.89 -8.58 -9.51
C MET A 174 19.36 -8.51 -9.08
N HIS A 175 20.31 -8.76 -10.00
CA HIS A 175 21.74 -8.57 -9.78
C HIS A 175 22.21 -7.12 -9.98
N ARG A 176 21.41 -6.27 -10.64
CA ARG A 176 21.75 -4.89 -10.96
C ARG A 176 21.55 -4.00 -9.71
N LEU A 177 22.59 -3.26 -9.33
CA LEU A 177 22.59 -2.42 -8.12
C LEU A 177 21.51 -1.35 -8.14
N GLU A 178 21.27 -0.72 -9.29
CA GLU A 178 20.23 0.31 -9.45
C GLU A 178 18.80 -0.20 -9.23
N VAL A 179 18.58 -1.51 -9.38
CA VAL A 179 17.27 -2.14 -9.15
C VAL A 179 17.05 -2.45 -7.66
N HIS A 180 18.13 -2.67 -6.91
CA HIS A 180 18.06 -3.11 -5.51
C HIS A 180 17.27 -2.16 -4.61
N LYS A 181 17.35 -0.84 -4.84
CA LYS A 181 16.66 0.16 -4.02
C LYS A 181 15.13 0.09 -4.16
N TYR A 182 14.63 -0.58 -5.20
CA TYR A 182 13.21 -0.75 -5.47
C TYR A 182 12.65 -2.12 -5.09
N ILE A 183 13.52 -3.09 -4.78
CA ILE A 183 13.12 -4.47 -4.44
C ILE A 183 12.75 -4.56 -2.97
N ARG A 184 11.57 -5.06 -2.67
CA ARG A 184 11.18 -5.51 -1.33
C ARG A 184 11.74 -6.90 -1.10
N LYS A 185 12.91 -6.98 -0.46
CA LYS A 185 13.75 -8.20 -0.37
C LYS A 185 13.11 -9.30 0.47
N GLU A 186 12.38 -8.93 1.53
CA GLU A 186 11.76 -9.83 2.49
C GLU A 186 10.43 -10.47 1.98
N TRP A 187 10.08 -10.25 0.71
CA TRP A 187 8.91 -10.92 0.12
C TRP A 187 9.25 -12.35 -0.30
N ALA A 188 8.44 -13.32 0.14
CA ALA A 188 8.63 -14.76 -0.15
C ALA A 188 8.89 -15.06 -1.64
N THR A 189 8.28 -14.29 -2.55
CA THR A 189 8.54 -14.41 -3.99
C THR A 189 9.97 -14.07 -4.35
N VAL A 190 10.56 -13.04 -3.75
CA VAL A 190 11.95 -12.62 -4.00
C VAL A 190 12.93 -13.65 -3.44
N GLU A 191 12.66 -14.18 -2.25
CA GLU A 191 13.46 -15.25 -1.66
C GLU A 191 13.45 -16.52 -2.51
N LYS A 192 12.28 -16.95 -3.00
CA LYS A 192 12.18 -18.08 -3.92
C LYS A 192 12.97 -17.88 -5.22
N LEU A 193 13.00 -16.64 -5.74
CA LEU A 193 13.78 -16.32 -6.93
C LEU A 193 15.28 -16.40 -6.67
N LYS A 194 15.76 -15.99 -5.48
CA LYS A 194 17.17 -16.12 -5.08
C LYS A 194 17.59 -17.59 -4.96
N GLN A 195 16.76 -18.40 -4.28
CA GLN A 195 17.04 -19.83 -4.08
C GLN A 195 17.14 -20.60 -5.42
N ARG A 196 16.22 -20.34 -6.36
CA ARG A 196 16.28 -20.97 -7.69
C ARG A 196 17.54 -20.62 -8.47
N LYS A 197 18.00 -19.38 -8.39
CA LYS A 197 19.24 -18.96 -9.06
C LYS A 197 20.46 -19.66 -8.48
N LEU A 198 20.52 -19.91 -7.17
CA LEU A 198 21.59 -20.67 -6.52
C LEU A 198 21.58 -22.14 -6.99
N SER A 199 20.42 -22.80 -7.02
CA SER A 199 20.31 -24.20 -7.46
C SER A 199 20.59 -24.42 -8.96
N GLU A 200 20.41 -23.40 -9.81
CA GLU A 200 20.80 -23.45 -11.23
C GLU A 200 22.33 -23.37 -11.41
N PHE A 201 23.05 -22.63 -10.53
CA PHE A 201 24.52 -22.58 -10.54
C PHE A 201 25.18 -23.89 -10.07
N ASP A 202 24.58 -24.55 -9.06
CA ASP A 202 25.08 -25.81 -8.50
C ASP A 202 24.81 -27.01 -9.43
N ALA A 203 23.95 -26.87 -10.44
CA ALA A 203 23.62 -27.94 -11.41
C ALA A 203 24.49 -27.91 -12.67
N ASP A 204 25.24 -26.83 -12.88
CA ASP A 204 26.17 -26.67 -14.04
C ASP A 204 27.65 -26.97 -13.65
N GLU A 205 27.92 -27.43 -12.42
CA GLU A 205 29.21 -28.02 -11.98
C GLU A 205 29.12 -29.56 -11.94
#